data_09acdc3d1b06b0a82b38bd9262533c45
#
_entry.id   09acdc3d1b06b0a82b38bd9262533c45
#
_cell.length_a   1.000
_cell.length_b   1.000
_cell.length_c   1.000
_cell.angle_alpha   90.00
_cell.angle_beta   90.00
_cell.angle_gamma   90.00
#
_symmetry.space_group_name_H-M   'P 1'
#
loop_
_entity.id
_entity.type
_entity.pdbx_description
1 polymer ?
#
loop_
_entity_poly.entity_id
_entity_poly.type
_entity_poly.pdbx_seq_one_letter_code
_entity_poly.pdbx_strand_id
1 'polypeptide(L)'
;MIKNNFGGDFMELLKIDHERCIKCGLCAEVCPNGVIGMGAEGPQTVSPTCIVCGHCTAICPTAALDHEKAPLEKQVPLDKYPVLEPETAAAFLRSRRSIRQYKKEKIARETVLKLLDIARFAPTGCNSQGLSYIVIENDEKLKRITEATIEWLEKQLADNVEWVKPFAGLAEVYHKQNIDGILRDAPSIIVAIAPQGFSMAHDNARFSLEYVELYATSMGLGTCWAGFVEIAAGAQYTPLLEALQVPEGFAVAGTMMLGYPKHTYKRLVDRQPLNVTWVE
;
A
#
# COMPACT_ATOMS: atom_id res chain seq x y z
N MET A 1 -24.14 -0.63 1.44
CA MET A 1 -24.07 0.03 0.13
C MET A 1 -22.91 1.01 0.19
N ILE A 2 -21.82 0.73 -0.52
CA ILE A 2 -20.68 1.64 -0.61
C ILE A 2 -21.15 2.82 -1.46
N LYS A 3 -21.24 4.00 -0.86
CA LYS A 3 -21.46 5.24 -1.64
C LYS A 3 -20.22 5.44 -2.49
N ASN A 4 -20.34 5.17 -3.81
CA ASN A 4 -19.31 5.54 -4.77
C ASN A 4 -19.16 7.07 -4.73
N ASN A 5 -17.99 7.57 -4.29
CA ASN A 5 -17.64 8.99 -4.32
C ASN A 5 -17.44 9.55 -5.74
N PHE A 6 -17.93 8.85 -6.76
CA PHE A 6 -17.84 9.22 -8.17
C PHE A 6 -19.17 9.76 -8.65
N GLY A 7 -19.62 10.90 -8.08
CA GLY A 7 -20.77 11.64 -8.56
C GLY A 7 -20.43 12.32 -9.90
N GLY A 8 -20.92 11.79 -11.00
CA GLY A 8 -20.86 12.34 -12.37
C GLY A 8 -21.77 11.55 -13.27
N ASP A 9 -22.18 12.15 -14.38
CA ASP A 9 -23.01 11.50 -15.40
C ASP A 9 -22.17 10.40 -16.08
N PHE A 10 -22.41 9.13 -15.71
CA PHE A 10 -21.60 7.97 -16.15
C PHE A 10 -21.65 7.72 -17.66
N MET A 11 -22.62 8.33 -18.37
CA MET A 11 -22.76 8.20 -19.82
C MET A 11 -21.62 8.87 -20.60
N GLU A 12 -20.88 9.82 -20.01
CA GLU A 12 -19.78 10.55 -20.67
C GLU A 12 -18.38 10.06 -20.29
N LEU A 13 -18.25 9.08 -19.37
CA LEU A 13 -16.93 8.61 -18.92
C LEU A 13 -16.08 7.96 -20.01
N LEU A 14 -16.72 7.39 -21.03
CA LEU A 14 -16.04 6.73 -22.16
C LEU A 14 -16.22 7.56 -23.43
N LYS A 15 -15.11 7.91 -24.06
CA LYS A 15 -15.05 8.49 -25.39
C LYS A 15 -14.60 7.42 -26.39
N ILE A 16 -15.33 7.24 -27.46
CA ILE A 16 -15.05 6.20 -28.45
C ILE A 16 -14.75 6.86 -29.80
N ASP A 17 -13.54 6.58 -30.28
CA ASP A 17 -13.17 6.92 -31.67
C ASP A 17 -13.68 5.81 -32.60
N HIS A 18 -14.79 6.06 -33.25
CA HIS A 18 -15.46 5.10 -34.14
C HIS A 18 -14.69 4.83 -35.43
N GLU A 19 -13.76 5.71 -35.84
CA GLU A 19 -12.91 5.49 -37.02
C GLU A 19 -11.81 4.48 -36.70
N ARG A 20 -11.30 4.52 -35.49
CA ARG A 20 -10.25 3.58 -34.98
C ARG A 20 -10.83 2.28 -34.45
N CYS A 21 -12.12 2.27 -34.08
CA CYS A 21 -12.74 1.12 -33.45
C CYS A 21 -13.04 0.00 -34.45
N ILE A 22 -12.33 -1.14 -34.27
CA ILE A 22 -12.52 -2.34 -35.08
C ILE A 22 -13.67 -3.27 -34.60
N LYS A 23 -14.43 -2.85 -33.60
CA LYS A 23 -15.59 -3.57 -33.02
C LYS A 23 -15.22 -4.98 -32.50
N CYS A 24 -14.00 -5.21 -32.03
CA CYS A 24 -13.50 -6.54 -31.58
C CYS A 24 -14.12 -7.06 -30.27
N GLY A 25 -14.79 -6.22 -29.48
CA GLY A 25 -15.48 -6.60 -28.25
C GLY A 25 -14.61 -6.75 -26.99
N LEU A 26 -13.27 -6.71 -27.09
CA LEU A 26 -12.36 -6.92 -25.96
C LEU A 26 -12.65 -5.99 -24.77
N CYS A 27 -12.99 -4.73 -25.01
CA CYS A 27 -13.31 -3.77 -23.96
C CYS A 27 -14.56 -4.14 -23.14
N ALA A 28 -15.54 -4.79 -23.78
CA ALA A 28 -16.73 -5.30 -23.10
C ALA A 28 -16.39 -6.59 -22.32
N GLU A 29 -15.58 -7.48 -22.91
CA GLU A 29 -15.18 -8.76 -22.31
C GLU A 29 -14.38 -8.56 -21.00
N VAL A 30 -13.42 -7.61 -20.99
CA VAL A 30 -12.58 -7.38 -19.80
C VAL A 30 -13.24 -6.54 -18.71
N CYS A 31 -14.42 -5.98 -18.94
CA CYS A 31 -15.08 -5.11 -17.98
C CYS A 31 -15.65 -5.90 -16.82
N PRO A 32 -15.08 -5.81 -15.59
CA PRO A 32 -15.47 -6.66 -14.46
C PRO A 32 -16.92 -6.42 -14.00
N ASN A 33 -17.46 -5.23 -14.29
CA ASN A 33 -18.82 -4.84 -13.88
C ASN A 33 -19.83 -4.79 -15.04
N GLY A 34 -19.45 -5.26 -16.24
CA GLY A 34 -20.33 -5.24 -17.40
C GLY A 34 -20.82 -3.84 -17.78
N VAL A 35 -19.97 -2.83 -17.57
CA VAL A 35 -20.31 -1.42 -17.87
C VAL A 35 -20.41 -1.18 -19.37
N ILE A 36 -19.67 -1.95 -20.16
CA ILE A 36 -19.58 -1.82 -21.62
C ILE A 36 -20.31 -2.98 -22.28
N GLY A 37 -21.27 -2.67 -23.12
CA GLY A 37 -21.90 -3.61 -24.03
C GLY A 37 -21.52 -3.32 -25.49
N MET A 38 -21.77 -4.29 -26.38
CA MET A 38 -21.56 -4.11 -27.82
C MET A 38 -22.89 -3.83 -28.53
N GLY A 39 -22.96 -2.71 -29.21
CA GLY A 39 -24.08 -2.34 -30.10
C GLY A 39 -23.70 -2.43 -31.60
N ALA A 40 -24.58 -2.04 -32.50
CA ALA A 40 -24.35 -2.05 -33.93
C ALA A 40 -23.17 -1.13 -34.33
N GLU A 41 -23.04 0.02 -33.68
CA GLU A 41 -21.97 0.99 -33.94
C GLU A 41 -20.68 0.74 -33.15
N GLY A 42 -20.64 -0.29 -32.31
CA GLY A 42 -19.46 -0.63 -31.48
C GLY A 42 -19.78 -0.66 -29.99
N PRO A 43 -18.77 -0.47 -29.13
CA PRO A 43 -18.96 -0.46 -27.68
C PRO A 43 -19.82 0.72 -27.23
N GLN A 44 -20.63 0.50 -26.20
CA GLN A 44 -21.49 1.52 -25.59
C GLN A 44 -21.56 1.29 -24.07
N THR A 45 -21.79 2.36 -23.30
CA THR A 45 -22.03 2.24 -21.86
C THR A 45 -23.44 1.71 -21.60
N VAL A 46 -23.56 0.59 -20.88
CA VAL A 46 -24.84 -0.06 -20.55
C VAL A 46 -25.17 -0.09 -19.07
N SER A 47 -24.22 0.31 -18.20
CA SER A 47 -24.38 0.30 -16.74
C SER A 47 -23.57 1.44 -16.08
N PRO A 48 -24.07 2.06 -14.99
CA PRO A 48 -23.37 3.14 -14.28
C PRO A 48 -22.33 2.67 -13.26
N THR A 49 -22.03 1.38 -13.17
CA THR A 49 -21.21 0.80 -12.08
C THR A 49 -19.71 0.77 -12.37
N CYS A 50 -19.20 1.76 -13.12
CA CYS A 50 -17.77 1.84 -13.46
C CYS A 50 -16.89 2.06 -12.20
N ILE A 51 -15.88 1.21 -12.02
CA ILE A 51 -14.86 1.32 -10.96
C ILE A 51 -13.57 2.03 -11.41
N VAL A 52 -13.57 2.62 -12.58
CA VAL A 52 -12.45 3.42 -13.12
C VAL A 52 -11.13 2.61 -13.19
N CYS A 53 -11.19 1.31 -13.48
CA CYS A 53 -9.99 0.45 -13.48
C CYS A 53 -9.09 0.59 -14.71
N GLY A 54 -9.58 1.24 -15.80
CA GLY A 54 -8.82 1.47 -17.03
C GLY A 54 -8.59 0.23 -17.91
N HIS A 55 -9.12 -0.94 -17.57
CA HIS A 55 -8.88 -2.18 -18.33
C HIS A 55 -9.38 -2.07 -19.78
N CYS A 56 -10.53 -1.44 -19.99
CA CYS A 56 -11.11 -1.27 -21.33
C CYS A 56 -10.24 -0.42 -22.25
N THR A 57 -9.59 0.60 -21.74
CA THR A 57 -8.65 1.44 -22.50
C THR A 57 -7.32 0.71 -22.72
N ALA A 58 -6.81 0.03 -21.68
CA ALA A 58 -5.54 -0.69 -21.73
C ALA A 58 -5.53 -1.90 -22.67
N ILE A 59 -6.68 -2.57 -22.86
CA ILE A 59 -6.79 -3.74 -23.75
C ILE A 59 -7.02 -3.37 -25.21
N CYS A 60 -7.40 -2.12 -25.52
CA CYS A 60 -7.82 -1.73 -26.86
C CYS A 60 -6.64 -1.72 -27.84
N PRO A 61 -6.60 -2.62 -28.85
CA PRO A 61 -5.45 -2.76 -29.74
C PRO A 61 -5.24 -1.56 -30.67
N THR A 62 -6.28 -0.76 -30.88
CA THR A 62 -6.24 0.42 -31.74
C THR A 62 -6.29 1.73 -30.96
N ALA A 63 -6.27 1.65 -29.61
CA ALA A 63 -6.44 2.80 -28.73
C ALA A 63 -7.64 3.68 -29.10
N ALA A 64 -8.76 3.04 -29.44
CA ALA A 64 -10.01 3.69 -29.84
C ALA A 64 -10.88 4.13 -28.65
N LEU A 65 -10.55 3.69 -27.42
CA LEU A 65 -11.26 4.11 -26.22
C LEU A 65 -10.43 5.07 -25.40
N ASP A 66 -11.05 6.13 -24.93
CA ASP A 66 -10.52 6.99 -23.89
C ASP A 66 -11.48 7.04 -22.71
N HIS A 67 -10.95 7.28 -21.50
CA HIS A 67 -11.72 7.31 -20.27
C HIS A 67 -11.39 8.56 -19.47
N GLU A 68 -12.37 9.41 -19.19
CA GLU A 68 -12.17 10.71 -18.53
C GLU A 68 -11.33 10.63 -17.25
N LYS A 69 -11.61 9.65 -16.38
CA LYS A 69 -10.91 9.48 -15.09
C LYS A 69 -9.68 8.55 -15.13
N ALA A 70 -9.48 7.83 -16.22
CA ALA A 70 -8.30 6.99 -16.49
C ALA A 70 -7.84 7.21 -17.94
N PRO A 71 -7.44 8.46 -18.29
CA PRO A 71 -7.24 8.87 -19.66
C PRO A 71 -6.09 8.13 -20.33
N LEU A 72 -6.28 7.84 -21.62
CA LEU A 72 -5.31 7.11 -22.45
C LEU A 72 -3.95 7.82 -22.48
N GLU A 73 -3.90 9.14 -22.46
CA GLU A 73 -2.68 9.95 -22.46
C GLU A 73 -1.78 9.71 -21.24
N LYS A 74 -2.35 9.23 -20.13
CA LYS A 74 -1.62 8.87 -18.89
C LYS A 74 -1.22 7.40 -18.84
N GLN A 75 -1.62 6.60 -19.81
CA GLN A 75 -1.26 5.18 -19.88
C GLN A 75 0.06 5.02 -20.65
N VAL A 76 0.90 4.10 -20.19
CA VAL A 76 2.18 3.80 -20.81
C VAL A 76 1.98 2.64 -21.79
N PRO A 77 2.19 2.82 -23.09
CA PRO A 77 2.15 1.71 -24.04
C PRO A 77 3.19 0.65 -23.70
N LEU A 78 2.87 -0.61 -23.91
CA LEU A 78 3.76 -1.73 -23.73
C LEU A 78 4.07 -2.35 -25.11
N ASP A 79 5.33 -2.27 -25.54
CA ASP A 79 5.80 -3.01 -26.72
C ASP A 79 5.85 -4.52 -26.43
N LYS A 80 6.24 -4.86 -25.19
CA LYS A 80 6.28 -6.22 -24.69
C LYS A 80 5.86 -6.25 -23.23
N TYR A 81 5.04 -7.23 -22.85
CA TYR A 81 4.67 -7.41 -21.46
C TYR A 81 5.90 -7.74 -20.61
N PRO A 82 6.15 -6.99 -19.49
CA PRO A 82 7.34 -7.21 -18.67
C PRO A 82 7.22 -8.50 -17.87
N VAL A 83 8.00 -9.50 -18.25
CA VAL A 83 8.05 -10.80 -17.55
C VAL A 83 9.46 -11.01 -17.02
N LEU A 84 9.57 -11.28 -15.73
CA LEU A 84 10.82 -11.70 -15.09
C LEU A 84 10.96 -13.22 -15.20
N GLU A 85 12.21 -13.70 -15.34
CA GLU A 85 12.49 -15.13 -15.24
C GLU A 85 12.04 -15.65 -13.86
N PRO A 86 11.32 -16.80 -13.80
CA PRO A 86 10.70 -17.29 -12.57
C PRO A 86 11.67 -17.44 -11.39
N GLU A 87 12.89 -17.93 -11.63
CA GLU A 87 13.93 -18.12 -10.62
C GLU A 87 14.40 -16.77 -10.06
N THR A 88 14.58 -15.77 -10.93
CA THR A 88 14.93 -14.40 -10.53
C THR A 88 13.83 -13.77 -9.71
N ALA A 89 12.58 -13.90 -10.15
CA ALA A 89 11.41 -13.39 -9.42
C ALA A 89 11.28 -14.05 -8.04
N ALA A 90 11.42 -15.38 -7.95
CA ALA A 90 11.38 -16.12 -6.70
C ALA A 90 12.53 -15.72 -5.76
N ALA A 91 13.74 -15.59 -6.24
CA ALA A 91 14.89 -15.15 -5.46
C ALA A 91 14.71 -13.73 -4.95
N PHE A 92 14.18 -12.82 -5.77
CA PHE A 92 13.87 -11.44 -5.39
C PHE A 92 12.82 -11.40 -4.27
N LEU A 93 11.69 -12.06 -4.42
CA LEU A 93 10.63 -12.12 -3.42
C LEU A 93 11.14 -12.70 -2.08
N ARG A 94 11.97 -13.76 -2.14
CA ARG A 94 12.58 -14.37 -0.95
C ARG A 94 13.65 -13.51 -0.30
N SER A 95 14.26 -12.57 -1.03
CA SER A 95 15.32 -11.69 -0.51
C SER A 95 14.79 -10.60 0.42
N ARG A 96 13.49 -10.23 0.31
CA ARG A 96 12.85 -9.27 1.20
C ARG A 96 12.98 -9.68 2.67
N ARG A 97 13.40 -8.75 3.52
CA ARG A 97 13.60 -8.96 4.96
C ARG A 97 13.05 -7.80 5.75
N SER A 98 12.47 -8.09 6.90
CA SER A 98 12.17 -7.06 7.90
C SER A 98 13.48 -6.51 8.47
N ILE A 99 13.88 -5.34 8.02
CA ILE A 99 15.10 -4.65 8.46
C ILE A 99 14.83 -3.96 9.79
N ARG A 100 15.67 -4.22 10.79
CA ARG A 100 15.54 -3.70 12.16
C ARG A 100 16.81 -3.02 12.67
N GLN A 101 17.74 -2.75 11.77
CA GLN A 101 18.96 -2.00 12.03
C GLN A 101 19.27 -1.15 10.80
N TYR A 102 19.24 0.15 10.99
CA TYR A 102 19.36 1.14 9.93
C TYR A 102 20.64 1.94 10.05
N LYS A 103 21.12 2.47 8.92
CA LYS A 103 22.10 3.55 8.91
C LYS A 103 21.38 4.86 9.30
N LYS A 104 22.12 5.84 9.83
CA LYS A 104 21.58 7.18 10.13
C LYS A 104 21.39 8.07 8.90
N GLU A 105 21.66 7.54 7.73
CA GLU A 105 21.52 8.23 6.45
C GLU A 105 20.05 8.51 6.14
N LYS A 106 19.73 9.77 5.81
CA LYS A 106 18.38 10.16 5.39
C LYS A 106 18.16 9.75 3.93
N ILE A 107 16.93 9.41 3.62
CA ILE A 107 16.51 9.05 2.27
C ILE A 107 16.08 10.31 1.53
N ALA A 108 16.51 10.45 0.28
CA ALA A 108 16.07 11.57 -0.56
C ALA A 108 14.54 11.52 -0.78
N ARG A 109 13.87 12.65 -0.69
CA ARG A 109 12.40 12.72 -0.84
C ARG A 109 11.92 12.18 -2.19
N GLU A 110 12.70 12.41 -3.25
CA GLU A 110 12.41 11.87 -4.59
C GLU A 110 12.39 10.34 -4.59
N THR A 111 13.23 9.71 -3.77
CA THR A 111 13.25 8.25 -3.61
C THR A 111 11.99 7.78 -2.89
N VAL A 112 11.59 8.45 -1.81
CA VAL A 112 10.34 8.15 -1.10
C VAL A 112 9.13 8.34 -2.02
N LEU A 113 9.10 9.42 -2.81
CA LEU A 113 8.03 9.65 -3.79
C LEU A 113 7.93 8.54 -4.83
N LYS A 114 9.07 8.00 -5.32
CA LYS A 114 9.08 6.84 -6.22
C LYS A 114 8.49 5.58 -5.56
N LEU A 115 8.77 5.35 -4.28
CA LEU A 115 8.17 4.23 -3.52
C LEU A 115 6.66 4.40 -3.39
N LEU A 116 6.18 5.60 -3.09
CA LEU A 116 4.75 5.89 -2.94
C LEU A 116 4.04 5.89 -4.30
N ASP A 117 4.73 6.26 -5.38
CA ASP A 117 4.16 6.18 -6.73
C ASP A 117 3.89 4.72 -7.15
N ILE A 118 4.80 3.78 -6.82
CA ILE A 118 4.55 2.35 -7.03
C ILE A 118 3.43 1.82 -6.12
N ALA A 119 3.34 2.30 -4.89
CA ALA A 119 2.32 1.91 -3.92
C ALA A 119 0.88 2.09 -4.46
N ARG A 120 0.62 3.14 -5.23
CA ARG A 120 -0.70 3.43 -5.79
C ARG A 120 -1.16 2.45 -6.88
N PHE A 121 -0.26 1.60 -7.41
CA PHE A 121 -0.59 0.55 -8.37
C PHE A 121 -0.94 -0.78 -7.72
N ALA A 122 -0.83 -0.89 -6.40
CA ALA A 122 -1.29 -2.07 -5.69
C ALA A 122 -2.79 -2.27 -5.87
N PRO A 123 -3.29 -3.52 -5.92
CA PRO A 123 -4.71 -3.78 -6.02
C PRO A 123 -5.45 -3.24 -4.80
N THR A 124 -6.63 -2.66 -5.05
CA THR A 124 -7.54 -2.20 -3.99
C THR A 124 -8.94 -2.73 -4.22
N GLY A 125 -9.68 -3.00 -3.15
CA GLY A 125 -11.06 -3.47 -3.28
C GLY A 125 -11.88 -2.51 -4.15
N CYS A 126 -12.53 -3.01 -5.20
CA CYS A 126 -13.30 -2.23 -6.18
C CYS A 126 -12.51 -1.07 -6.80
N ASN A 127 -11.19 -1.20 -6.92
CA ASN A 127 -10.30 -0.11 -7.38
C ASN A 127 -10.50 1.21 -6.62
N SER A 128 -10.77 1.12 -5.32
CA SER A 128 -11.14 2.27 -4.47
C SER A 128 -10.02 3.29 -4.28
N GLN A 129 -8.75 2.89 -4.37
CA GLN A 129 -7.55 3.75 -4.28
C GLN A 129 -7.57 4.73 -3.08
N GLY A 130 -8.35 4.43 -2.03
CA GLY A 130 -8.71 5.36 -0.95
C GLY A 130 -7.64 5.55 0.13
N LEU A 131 -6.35 5.42 -0.20
CA LEU A 131 -5.24 5.62 0.74
C LEU A 131 -4.57 6.98 0.54
N SER A 132 -4.10 7.54 1.65
CA SER A 132 -3.16 8.65 1.69
C SER A 132 -1.97 8.28 2.55
N TYR A 133 -0.86 9.00 2.44
CA TYR A 133 0.37 8.67 3.16
C TYR A 133 0.90 9.87 3.91
N ILE A 134 1.35 9.64 5.15
CA ILE A 134 2.15 10.57 5.94
C ILE A 134 3.56 10.00 6.00
N VAL A 135 4.56 10.81 5.65
CA VAL A 135 5.98 10.45 5.77
C VAL A 135 6.59 11.29 6.87
N ILE A 136 7.21 10.64 7.85
CA ILE A 136 7.82 11.30 8.99
C ILE A 136 9.32 11.00 8.99
N GLU A 137 10.15 12.05 8.87
CA GLU A 137 11.62 11.99 8.79
C GLU A 137 12.30 12.83 9.87
N ASN A 138 11.53 13.61 10.62
CA ASN A 138 12.05 14.45 11.69
C ASN A 138 12.36 13.60 12.94
N ASP A 139 13.60 13.66 13.41
CA ASP A 139 14.10 12.81 14.49
C ASP A 139 13.35 13.04 15.82
N GLU A 140 12.96 14.27 16.14
CA GLU A 140 12.19 14.58 17.35
C GLU A 140 10.77 13.99 17.27
N LYS A 141 10.14 14.06 16.09
CA LYS A 141 8.82 13.43 15.86
C LYS A 141 8.90 11.92 15.92
N LEU A 142 9.91 11.30 15.30
CA LEU A 142 10.13 9.86 15.39
C LEU A 142 10.32 9.42 16.85
N LYS A 143 11.13 10.17 17.61
CA LYS A 143 11.31 9.94 19.04
C LYS A 143 9.98 10.06 19.80
N ARG A 144 9.17 11.09 19.53
CA ARG A 144 7.87 11.26 20.19
C ARG A 144 6.89 10.12 19.86
N ILE A 145 6.93 9.59 18.63
CA ILE A 145 6.15 8.41 18.24
C ILE A 145 6.59 7.18 19.05
N THR A 146 7.88 6.96 19.20
CA THR A 146 8.42 5.87 20.04
C THR A 146 7.95 6.04 21.48
N GLU A 147 8.10 7.23 22.07
CA GLU A 147 7.68 7.55 23.43
C GLU A 147 6.18 7.28 23.64
N ALA A 148 5.33 7.82 22.76
CA ALA A 148 3.89 7.63 22.85
C ALA A 148 3.49 6.15 22.73
N THR A 149 4.21 5.38 21.91
CA THR A 149 3.96 3.95 21.76
C THR A 149 4.41 3.17 23.02
N ILE A 150 5.52 3.56 23.65
CA ILE A 150 5.98 2.99 24.94
C ILE A 150 4.99 3.34 26.06
N GLU A 151 4.55 4.59 26.16
CA GLU A 151 3.52 5.02 27.13
C GLU A 151 2.22 4.18 26.97
N TRP A 152 1.79 3.94 25.74
CA TRP A 152 0.65 3.07 25.46
C TRP A 152 0.91 1.63 25.92
N LEU A 153 2.09 1.06 25.63
CA LEU A 153 2.47 -0.30 26.02
C LEU A 153 2.46 -0.45 27.55
N GLU A 154 3.03 0.51 28.28
CA GLU A 154 3.06 0.54 29.75
C GLU A 154 1.66 0.57 30.33
N LYS A 155 0.74 1.35 29.75
CA LYS A 155 -0.66 1.35 30.14
C LYS A 155 -1.31 -0.02 29.95
N GLN A 156 -1.08 -0.68 28.80
CA GLN A 156 -1.61 -2.03 28.57
C GLN A 156 -1.03 -3.05 29.58
N LEU A 157 0.24 -2.91 29.97
CA LEU A 157 0.86 -3.74 31.01
C LEU A 157 0.24 -3.49 32.39
N ALA A 158 -0.02 -2.23 32.75
CA ALA A 158 -0.68 -1.87 34.00
C ALA A 158 -2.13 -2.41 34.06
N ASP A 159 -2.83 -2.41 32.92
CA ASP A 159 -4.17 -2.98 32.76
C ASP A 159 -4.17 -4.52 32.68
N ASN A 160 -3.01 -5.18 32.87
CA ASN A 160 -2.81 -6.63 32.82
C ASN A 160 -3.26 -7.31 31.52
N VAL A 161 -3.12 -6.64 30.38
CA VAL A 161 -3.42 -7.21 29.06
C VAL A 161 -2.41 -8.31 28.74
N GLU A 162 -2.88 -9.56 28.57
CA GLU A 162 -2.01 -10.76 28.51
C GLU A 162 -1.03 -10.74 27.33
N TRP A 163 -1.48 -10.38 26.14
CA TRP A 163 -0.64 -10.48 24.93
C TRP A 163 0.55 -9.50 24.92
N VAL A 164 0.51 -8.41 25.72
CA VAL A 164 1.62 -7.43 25.79
C VAL A 164 2.69 -7.83 26.80
N LYS A 165 2.41 -8.72 27.73
CA LYS A 165 3.36 -9.13 28.80
C LYS A 165 4.72 -9.59 28.27
N PRO A 166 4.84 -10.37 27.19
CA PRO A 166 6.14 -10.74 26.61
C PRO A 166 6.98 -9.57 26.13
N PHE A 167 6.38 -8.39 25.96
CA PHE A 167 7.02 -7.19 25.41
C PHE A 167 7.36 -6.14 26.50
N ALA A 168 7.14 -6.45 27.78
CA ALA A 168 7.44 -5.54 28.88
C ALA A 168 8.89 -5.03 28.86
N GLY A 169 9.84 -5.87 28.42
CA GLY A 169 11.24 -5.50 28.29
C GLY A 169 11.51 -4.35 27.31
N LEU A 170 10.60 -4.03 26.38
CA LEU A 170 10.78 -2.92 25.44
C LEU A 170 10.77 -1.56 26.18
N ALA A 171 9.83 -1.37 27.09
CA ALA A 171 9.75 -0.15 27.90
C ALA A 171 10.96 -0.04 28.83
N GLU A 172 11.32 -1.13 29.50
CA GLU A 172 12.48 -1.17 30.41
C GLU A 172 13.78 -0.81 29.70
N VAL A 173 14.04 -1.40 28.54
CA VAL A 173 15.27 -1.16 27.75
C VAL A 173 15.28 0.26 27.22
N TYR A 174 14.13 0.79 26.81
CA TYR A 174 14.00 2.18 26.36
C TYR A 174 14.39 3.15 27.49
N HIS A 175 13.81 3.03 28.68
CA HIS A 175 14.09 3.93 29.80
C HIS A 175 15.49 3.81 30.37
N LYS A 176 16.02 2.57 30.50
CA LYS A 176 17.34 2.34 31.11
C LYS A 176 18.52 2.54 30.18
N GLN A 177 18.33 2.25 28.88
CA GLN A 177 19.45 2.17 27.92
C GLN A 177 19.25 3.10 26.70
N ASN A 178 18.12 3.78 26.62
CA ASN A 178 17.74 4.61 25.47
C ASN A 178 17.81 3.85 24.13
N ILE A 179 17.42 2.57 24.13
CA ILE A 179 17.35 1.75 22.93
C ILE A 179 15.92 1.75 22.41
N ASP A 180 15.73 2.23 21.18
CA ASP A 180 14.43 2.23 20.50
C ASP A 180 14.07 0.82 20.01
N GLY A 181 13.22 0.13 20.75
CA GLY A 181 12.65 -1.15 20.38
C GLY A 181 11.42 -1.06 19.48
N ILE A 182 10.84 0.13 19.31
CA ILE A 182 9.60 0.39 18.54
C ILE A 182 9.94 0.68 17.08
N LEU A 183 10.61 1.80 16.81
CA LEU A 183 10.98 2.21 15.46
C LEU A 183 12.41 1.80 15.07
N ARG A 184 13.19 1.23 16.01
CA ARG A 184 14.53 0.69 15.73
C ARG A 184 15.50 1.72 15.18
N ASP A 185 15.37 2.98 15.61
CA ASP A 185 16.14 4.11 15.10
C ASP A 185 16.01 4.27 13.56
N ALA A 186 14.87 3.88 12.98
CA ALA A 186 14.61 4.08 11.55
C ALA A 186 14.61 5.57 11.23
N PRO A 187 15.32 6.01 10.15
CA PRO A 187 15.40 7.43 9.80
C PRO A 187 14.09 8.00 9.24
N SER A 188 13.14 7.14 8.89
CA SER A 188 11.80 7.54 8.47
C SER A 188 10.75 6.44 8.66
N ILE A 189 9.47 6.85 8.74
CA ILE A 189 8.32 5.96 8.67
C ILE A 189 7.34 6.46 7.61
N ILE A 190 6.63 5.50 7.00
CA ILE A 190 5.48 5.74 6.14
C ILE A 190 4.24 5.26 6.90
N VAL A 191 3.26 6.14 7.03
CA VAL A 191 1.96 5.85 7.64
C VAL A 191 0.90 5.93 6.55
N ALA A 192 0.30 4.81 6.20
CA ALA A 192 -0.87 4.76 5.34
C ALA A 192 -2.11 5.08 6.16
N ILE A 193 -2.89 6.05 5.70
CA ILE A 193 -4.14 6.48 6.33
C ILE A 193 -5.30 6.38 5.35
N ALA A 194 -6.50 6.21 5.87
CA ALA A 194 -7.73 6.18 5.09
C ALA A 194 -8.85 6.89 5.85
N PRO A 195 -9.94 7.31 5.18
CA PRO A 195 -11.13 7.82 5.87
C PRO A 195 -11.63 6.85 6.94
N GLN A 196 -12.04 7.38 8.10
CA GLN A 196 -12.63 6.56 9.16
C GLN A 196 -13.85 5.79 8.63
N GLY A 197 -13.98 4.52 9.04
CA GLY A 197 -15.07 3.65 8.61
C GLY A 197 -14.90 3.06 7.20
N PHE A 198 -13.77 3.32 6.51
CA PHE A 198 -13.47 2.67 5.25
C PHE A 198 -13.05 1.21 5.50
N SER A 199 -13.99 0.27 5.28
CA SER A 199 -13.83 -1.14 5.66
C SER A 199 -12.65 -1.87 5.02
N MET A 200 -12.22 -1.44 3.83
CA MET A 200 -11.09 -2.05 3.09
C MET A 200 -9.74 -1.37 3.39
N ALA A 201 -9.68 -0.42 4.34
CA ALA A 201 -8.49 0.39 4.60
C ALA A 201 -7.25 -0.46 4.89
N HIS A 202 -7.36 -1.41 5.83
CA HIS A 202 -6.22 -2.25 6.24
C HIS A 202 -5.73 -3.17 5.12
N ASP A 203 -6.63 -3.82 4.38
CA ASP A 203 -6.24 -4.72 3.29
C ASP A 203 -5.57 -3.93 2.16
N ASN A 204 -6.16 -2.81 1.76
CA ASN A 204 -5.57 -1.91 0.75
C ASN A 204 -4.19 -1.41 1.20
N ALA A 205 -4.03 -1.02 2.48
CA ALA A 205 -2.75 -0.56 3.02
C ALA A 205 -1.69 -1.68 3.02
N ARG A 206 -2.07 -2.92 3.33
CA ARG A 206 -1.15 -4.08 3.29
C ARG A 206 -0.63 -4.31 1.88
N PHE A 207 -1.49 -4.38 0.88
CA PHE A 207 -1.06 -4.53 -0.52
C PHE A 207 -0.20 -3.36 -0.97
N SER A 208 -0.60 -2.15 -0.66
CA SER A 208 0.11 -0.93 -1.04
C SER A 208 1.52 -0.87 -0.42
N LEU A 209 1.62 -1.11 0.89
CA LEU A 209 2.90 -1.11 1.60
C LEU A 209 3.78 -2.32 1.24
N GLU A 210 3.20 -3.46 0.83
CA GLU A 210 3.97 -4.57 0.28
C GLU A 210 4.65 -4.18 -1.05
N TYR A 211 3.97 -3.42 -1.92
CA TYR A 211 4.58 -2.86 -3.12
C TYR A 211 5.75 -1.92 -2.77
N VAL A 212 5.57 -1.07 -1.74
CA VAL A 212 6.68 -0.25 -1.20
C VAL A 212 7.84 -1.13 -0.74
N GLU A 213 7.57 -2.18 0.05
CA GLU A 213 8.59 -3.06 0.64
C GLU A 213 9.39 -3.79 -0.45
N LEU A 214 8.72 -4.35 -1.45
CA LEU A 214 9.37 -5.03 -2.57
C LEU A 214 10.20 -4.05 -3.41
N TYR A 215 9.62 -2.91 -3.77
CA TYR A 215 10.34 -1.93 -4.59
C TYR A 215 11.52 -1.30 -3.82
N ALA A 216 11.37 -1.03 -2.52
CA ALA A 216 12.46 -0.57 -1.66
C ALA A 216 13.65 -1.55 -1.66
N THR A 217 13.37 -2.86 -1.64
CA THR A 217 14.40 -3.90 -1.71
C THR A 217 15.22 -3.80 -3.00
N SER A 218 14.59 -3.52 -4.15
CA SER A 218 15.29 -3.34 -5.43
C SER A 218 16.15 -2.07 -5.47
N MET A 219 15.84 -1.08 -4.62
CA MET A 219 16.58 0.19 -4.49
C MET A 219 17.65 0.15 -3.39
N GLY A 220 17.91 -1.02 -2.78
CA GLY A 220 18.86 -1.15 -1.67
C GLY A 220 18.37 -0.55 -0.35
N LEU A 221 17.08 -0.24 -0.26
CA LEU A 221 16.44 0.20 0.97
C LEU A 221 15.88 -0.98 1.75
N GLY A 222 15.66 -0.78 3.04
CA GLY A 222 15.08 -1.76 3.94
C GLY A 222 13.86 -1.22 4.65
N THR A 223 12.90 -2.10 4.85
CA THR A 223 11.62 -1.80 5.48
C THR A 223 11.36 -2.76 6.64
N CYS A 224 10.48 -2.35 7.53
CA CYS A 224 9.88 -3.24 8.52
C CYS A 224 8.54 -2.66 8.98
N TRP A 225 7.54 -3.50 9.14
CA TRP A 225 6.27 -3.09 9.72
C TRP A 225 6.46 -2.57 11.15
N ALA A 226 5.88 -1.39 11.45
CA ALA A 226 5.90 -0.79 12.78
C ALA A 226 4.66 -1.24 13.57
N GLY A 227 4.55 -2.54 13.82
CA GLY A 227 3.33 -3.18 14.34
C GLY A 227 2.81 -2.59 15.64
N PHE A 228 3.68 -2.21 16.60
CA PHE A 228 3.24 -1.58 17.85
C PHE A 228 2.61 -0.20 17.61
N VAL A 229 3.16 0.58 16.67
CA VAL A 229 2.58 1.88 16.27
C VAL A 229 1.20 1.66 15.65
N GLU A 230 1.06 0.67 14.76
CA GLU A 230 -0.21 0.33 14.12
C GLU A 230 -1.27 -0.10 15.15
N ILE A 231 -0.91 -0.98 16.09
CA ILE A 231 -1.82 -1.47 17.12
C ILE A 231 -2.26 -0.34 18.07
N ALA A 232 -1.32 0.48 18.55
CA ALA A 232 -1.62 1.60 19.43
C ALA A 232 -2.48 2.68 18.73
N ALA A 233 -2.22 2.94 17.46
CA ALA A 233 -3.07 3.82 16.65
C ALA A 233 -4.47 3.23 16.43
N GLY A 234 -4.58 1.93 16.18
CA GLY A 234 -5.86 1.20 16.10
C GLY A 234 -6.65 1.24 17.40
N ALA A 235 -5.97 1.23 18.56
CA ALA A 235 -6.56 1.46 19.87
C ALA A 235 -6.94 2.92 20.14
N GLN A 236 -6.84 3.81 19.15
CA GLN A 236 -7.18 5.24 19.24
C GLN A 236 -6.41 5.98 20.35
N TYR A 237 -5.15 5.62 20.56
CA TYR A 237 -4.31 6.27 21.57
C TYR A 237 -3.94 7.69 21.13
N THR A 238 -4.66 8.69 21.68
CA THR A 238 -4.59 10.09 21.28
C THR A 238 -3.17 10.66 21.22
N PRO A 239 -2.27 10.46 22.23
CA PRO A 239 -0.91 11.01 22.17
C PRO A 239 -0.09 10.50 20.96
N LEU A 240 -0.35 9.27 20.52
CA LEU A 240 0.28 8.71 19.33
C LEU A 240 -0.33 9.28 18.04
N LEU A 241 -1.67 9.39 17.97
CA LEU A 241 -2.34 9.95 16.79
C LEU A 241 -1.91 11.40 16.54
N GLU A 242 -1.74 12.20 17.63
CA GLU A 242 -1.18 13.55 17.57
C GLU A 242 0.27 13.55 17.09
N ALA A 243 1.11 12.66 17.61
CA ALA A 243 2.51 12.53 17.19
C ALA A 243 2.63 12.15 15.71
N LEU A 244 1.75 11.27 15.22
CA LEU A 244 1.64 10.88 13.81
C LEU A 244 1.03 11.96 12.92
N GLN A 245 0.41 12.99 13.51
CA GLN A 245 -0.31 14.04 12.79
C GLN A 245 -1.43 13.49 11.89
N VAL A 246 -2.16 12.48 12.38
CA VAL A 246 -3.31 11.92 11.66
C VAL A 246 -4.40 12.97 11.55
N PRO A 247 -4.84 13.34 10.33
CA PRO A 247 -5.92 14.32 10.16
C PRO A 247 -7.24 13.85 10.75
N GLU A 248 -8.07 14.80 11.17
CA GLU A 248 -9.45 14.52 11.61
C GLU A 248 -10.22 13.79 10.49
N GLY A 249 -11.03 12.81 10.86
CA GLY A 249 -11.80 11.99 9.92
C GLY A 249 -10.98 10.89 9.22
N PHE A 250 -9.68 10.74 9.55
CA PHE A 250 -8.85 9.65 9.06
C PHE A 250 -8.45 8.68 10.16
N ALA A 251 -8.09 7.46 9.76
CA ALA A 251 -7.54 6.43 10.62
C ALA A 251 -6.25 5.87 10.02
N VAL A 252 -5.35 5.40 10.89
CA VAL A 252 -4.14 4.66 10.46
C VAL A 252 -4.57 3.30 9.95
N ALA A 253 -4.12 2.97 8.74
CA ALA A 253 -4.40 1.70 8.07
C ALA A 253 -3.17 0.79 7.98
N GLY A 254 -1.96 1.35 8.11
CA GLY A 254 -0.71 0.61 8.13
C GLY A 254 0.48 1.51 8.40
N THR A 255 1.56 0.95 8.96
CA THR A 255 2.77 1.72 9.30
C THR A 255 4.02 0.92 8.95
N MET A 256 5.00 1.58 8.33
CA MET A 256 6.21 0.94 7.84
C MET A 256 7.45 1.81 8.11
N MET A 257 8.43 1.25 8.80
CA MET A 257 9.77 1.82 8.94
C MET A 257 10.51 1.74 7.61
N LEU A 258 11.30 2.75 7.28
CA LEU A 258 12.07 2.83 6.04
C LEU A 258 13.45 3.43 6.29
N GLY A 259 14.51 2.83 5.72
CA GLY A 259 15.88 3.31 5.84
C GLY A 259 16.87 2.46 5.06
N TYR A 260 18.14 2.88 5.03
CA TYR A 260 19.21 2.05 4.48
C TYR A 260 19.60 0.96 5.48
N PRO A 261 19.63 -0.33 5.09
CA PRO A 261 20.05 -1.42 5.97
C PRO A 261 21.49 -1.23 6.45
N LYS A 262 21.74 -1.45 7.75
CA LYS A 262 23.10 -1.44 8.32
C LYS A 262 23.89 -2.69 7.91
N HIS A 263 23.19 -3.80 7.66
CA HIS A 263 23.79 -5.10 7.35
C HIS A 263 23.20 -5.70 6.08
N THR A 264 24.00 -6.53 5.39
CA THR A 264 23.59 -7.30 4.21
C THR A 264 23.47 -8.78 4.56
N TYR A 265 22.35 -9.39 4.27
CA TYR A 265 22.13 -10.81 4.47
C TYR A 265 22.85 -11.64 3.39
N LYS A 266 23.44 -12.76 3.78
CA LYS A 266 24.24 -13.63 2.88
C LYS A 266 23.50 -14.88 2.44
N ARG A 267 22.28 -15.13 2.94
CA ARG A 267 21.49 -16.33 2.63
C ARG A 267 20.01 -16.00 2.59
N LEU A 268 19.29 -16.65 1.70
CA LEU A 268 17.85 -16.73 1.72
C LEU A 268 17.44 -17.72 2.83
N VAL A 269 16.54 -17.28 3.71
CA VAL A 269 16.03 -18.16 4.77
C VAL A 269 14.93 -19.05 4.25
N ASP A 270 14.72 -20.14 4.95
CA ASP A 270 13.60 -21.04 4.74
C ASP A 270 12.40 -20.67 5.62
N ARG A 271 11.27 -21.30 5.39
CA ARG A 271 10.00 -21.14 6.11
C ARG A 271 9.49 -22.51 6.56
N GLN A 272 8.44 -22.51 7.36
CA GLN A 272 7.72 -23.74 7.68
C GLN A 272 7.26 -24.45 6.40
N PRO A 273 7.17 -25.80 6.40
CA PRO A 273 6.67 -26.54 5.25
C PRO A 273 5.32 -26.02 4.77
N LEU A 274 5.13 -26.01 3.46
CA LEU A 274 3.87 -25.64 2.85
C LEU A 274 2.78 -26.67 3.22
N ASN A 275 1.65 -26.19 3.68
CA ASN A 275 0.47 -27.01 3.94
C ASN A 275 -0.62 -26.64 2.92
N VAL A 276 -1.03 -27.62 2.08
CA VAL A 276 -2.02 -27.43 1.01
C VAL A 276 -2.99 -28.61 1.01
N THR A 277 -4.27 -28.30 0.91
CA THR A 277 -5.33 -29.30 0.66
C THR A 277 -5.88 -29.07 -0.74
N TRP A 278 -5.88 -30.12 -1.55
CA TRP A 278 -6.51 -30.15 -2.87
C TRP A 278 -7.92 -30.71 -2.72
N VAL A 279 -8.92 -29.99 -3.22
CA VAL A 279 -10.31 -30.47 -3.30
C VAL A 279 -10.61 -30.71 -4.77
N GLU A 280 -10.85 -31.97 -5.15
CA GLU A 280 -11.16 -32.42 -6.51
C GLU A 280 -12.67 -32.52 -6.71
#